data_801a16968fdea5ad2adc9a16d8147498
#
_entry.id   801a16968fdea5ad2adc9a16d8147498
#
_cell.length_a   1.000
_cell.length_b   1.000
_cell.length_c   1.000
_cell.angle_alpha   90.00
_cell.angle_beta   90.00
_cell.angle_gamma   90.00
#
_symmetry.space_group_name_H-M   'P 1'
#
loop_
_entity.id
_entity.type
_entity.pdbx_description
1 polymer ?
#
loop_
_entity_poly.entity_id
_entity_poly.type
_entity_poly.pdbx_seq_one_letter_code
_entity_poly.pdbx_strand_id
1 'polypeptide(L)'
;MLTNRDQWPSHIQERYPKQGKPWFLYFVGLIFIAVIGSFVAVGINRVINPPIYEKLLAWEIKDENNVEVIFEVRRNENIDIWCLIRAQNENMTDVGYAILEILKDGKNYKQINYNLKTYEKAYTAEVINCDDEKE
;
A
#
# COMPACT_ATOMS: atom_id res chain seq x y z
N MET A 1 -49.57 24.05 -23.68
CA MET A 1 -48.15 23.77 -23.67
C MET A 1 -47.84 22.68 -24.72
N LEU A 2 -47.07 23.01 -25.78
CA LEU A 2 -46.68 22.04 -26.80
C LEU A 2 -45.56 21.15 -26.24
N THR A 3 -45.92 20.06 -25.59
CA THR A 3 -44.96 19.12 -24.97
C THR A 3 -44.45 18.06 -25.95
N ASN A 4 -45.13 17.93 -27.12
CA ASN A 4 -44.74 16.94 -28.11
C ASN A 4 -44.04 17.62 -29.32
N ARG A 5 -42.80 17.25 -29.58
CA ARG A 5 -41.96 17.81 -30.64
C ARG A 5 -42.56 17.63 -32.04
N ASP A 6 -43.32 16.61 -32.25
CA ASP A 6 -43.97 16.31 -33.55
C ASP A 6 -45.01 17.40 -33.94
N GLN A 7 -45.39 18.25 -32.97
CA GLN A 7 -46.28 19.39 -33.19
C GLN A 7 -45.56 20.69 -33.50
N TRP A 8 -44.22 20.66 -33.57
CA TRP A 8 -43.44 21.84 -33.84
C TRP A 8 -43.35 22.14 -35.34
N PRO A 9 -43.39 23.40 -35.77
CA PRO A 9 -43.17 23.75 -37.17
C PRO A 9 -41.84 23.22 -37.72
N SER A 10 -41.80 22.79 -38.99
CA SER A 10 -40.62 22.16 -39.60
C SER A 10 -39.32 22.95 -39.49
N HIS A 11 -39.42 24.28 -39.61
CA HIS A 11 -38.25 25.20 -39.49
C HIS A 11 -37.64 25.24 -38.08
N ILE A 12 -38.42 24.88 -37.04
CA ILE A 12 -37.93 24.77 -35.67
C ILE A 12 -37.32 23.39 -35.45
N GLN A 13 -37.88 22.34 -35.97
CA GLN A 13 -37.40 20.99 -35.84
C GLN A 13 -35.98 20.81 -36.47
N GLU A 14 -35.71 21.54 -37.56
CA GLU A 14 -34.43 21.52 -38.27
C GLU A 14 -33.30 22.18 -37.46
N ARG A 15 -33.60 23.24 -36.72
CA ARG A 15 -32.62 23.94 -35.88
C ARG A 15 -32.26 23.20 -34.59
N TYR A 16 -33.15 22.34 -34.12
CA TYR A 16 -32.97 21.55 -32.89
C TYR A 16 -33.02 20.06 -33.21
N PRO A 17 -31.90 19.44 -33.62
CA PRO A 17 -31.86 18.03 -33.94
C PRO A 17 -32.32 17.16 -32.76
N LYS A 18 -32.93 15.99 -33.05
CA LYS A 18 -33.32 15.05 -32.01
C LYS A 18 -32.12 14.70 -31.18
N GLN A 19 -32.19 14.94 -29.88
CA GLN A 19 -31.21 14.38 -28.98
C GLN A 19 -31.25 12.87 -29.09
N GLY A 20 -30.18 12.24 -29.56
CA GLY A 20 -30.04 10.79 -29.60
C GLY A 20 -30.30 10.23 -28.20
N LYS A 21 -30.89 9.06 -28.13
CA LYS A 21 -31.10 8.37 -26.85
C LYS A 21 -29.76 8.28 -26.13
N PRO A 22 -29.64 8.72 -24.90
CA PRO A 22 -28.35 8.79 -24.18
C PRO A 22 -27.84 7.40 -23.74
N TRP A 23 -28.36 6.31 -24.33
CA TRP A 23 -27.98 4.97 -23.93
C TRP A 23 -26.49 4.70 -24.06
N PHE A 24 -25.84 5.32 -25.05
CA PHE A 24 -24.39 5.27 -25.22
C PHE A 24 -23.66 5.85 -24.00
N LEU A 25 -24.16 6.97 -23.44
CA LEU A 25 -23.62 7.57 -22.23
C LEU A 25 -23.76 6.64 -21.01
N TYR A 26 -24.89 5.92 -20.91
CA TYR A 26 -25.05 4.91 -19.85
C TYR A 26 -24.08 3.75 -20.01
N PHE A 27 -23.82 3.31 -21.23
CA PHE A 27 -22.86 2.25 -21.52
C PHE A 27 -21.43 2.67 -21.16
N VAL A 28 -21.03 3.88 -21.56
CA VAL A 28 -19.73 4.46 -21.20
C VAL A 28 -19.62 4.62 -19.69
N GLY A 29 -20.66 5.11 -19.03
CA GLY A 29 -20.72 5.24 -17.58
C GLY A 29 -20.55 3.90 -16.85
N LEU A 30 -21.21 2.84 -17.33
CA LEU A 30 -21.12 1.51 -16.75
C LEU A 30 -19.71 0.92 -16.90
N ILE A 31 -19.08 1.09 -18.07
CA ILE A 31 -17.68 0.68 -18.28
C ILE A 31 -16.76 1.42 -17.34
N PHE A 32 -16.95 2.73 -17.18
CA PHE A 32 -16.12 3.56 -16.29
C PHE A 32 -16.21 3.12 -14.83
N ILE A 33 -17.43 2.82 -14.36
CA ILE A 33 -17.67 2.29 -13.00
C ILE A 33 -17.01 0.91 -12.83
N ALA A 34 -17.11 0.02 -13.83
CA ALA A 34 -16.49 -1.29 -13.78
C ALA A 34 -14.95 -1.21 -13.70
N VAL A 35 -14.34 -0.31 -14.47
CA VAL A 35 -12.90 -0.09 -14.46
C VAL A 35 -12.44 0.46 -13.10
N ILE A 36 -13.08 1.52 -12.60
CA ILE A 36 -12.76 2.08 -11.29
C ILE A 36 -12.96 1.04 -10.19
N GLY A 37 -14.07 0.31 -10.21
CA GLY A 37 -14.34 -0.75 -9.24
C GLY A 37 -13.28 -1.84 -9.23
N SER A 38 -12.76 -2.22 -10.40
CA SER A 38 -11.65 -3.18 -10.50
C SER A 38 -10.36 -2.65 -9.89
N PHE A 39 -9.99 -1.39 -10.16
CA PHE A 39 -8.81 -0.77 -9.57
C PHE A 39 -8.91 -0.67 -8.05
N VAL A 40 -10.07 -0.27 -7.54
CA VAL A 40 -10.33 -0.18 -6.09
C VAL A 40 -10.24 -1.56 -5.45
N ALA A 41 -10.85 -2.58 -6.04
CA ALA A 41 -10.82 -3.95 -5.51
C ALA A 41 -9.39 -4.51 -5.44
N VAL A 42 -8.57 -4.30 -6.49
CA VAL A 42 -7.15 -4.73 -6.50
C VAL A 42 -6.35 -3.96 -5.46
N GLY A 43 -6.55 -2.64 -5.36
CA GLY A 43 -5.87 -1.81 -4.36
C GLY A 43 -6.20 -2.24 -2.93
N ILE A 44 -7.46 -2.46 -2.62
CA ILE A 44 -7.92 -2.92 -1.30
C ILE A 44 -7.31 -4.30 -0.98
N ASN A 45 -7.31 -5.23 -1.95
CA ASN A 45 -6.77 -6.57 -1.72
C ASN A 45 -5.26 -6.55 -1.40
N ARG A 46 -4.48 -5.67 -2.04
CA ARG A 46 -3.05 -5.50 -1.73
C ARG A 46 -2.80 -4.93 -0.33
N VAL A 47 -3.67 -4.04 0.13
CA VAL A 47 -3.57 -3.46 1.48
C VAL A 47 -3.97 -4.46 2.56
N ILE A 48 -5.03 -5.24 2.32
CA ILE A 48 -5.53 -6.22 3.30
C ILE A 48 -4.64 -7.47 3.38
N ASN A 49 -4.07 -7.90 2.24
CA ASN A 49 -3.25 -9.10 2.14
C ASN A 49 -1.89 -8.75 1.51
N PRO A 50 -1.01 -8.03 2.21
CA PRO A 50 0.32 -7.75 1.71
C PRO A 50 1.10 -9.06 1.51
N PRO A 51 1.94 -9.17 0.46
CA PRO A 51 2.74 -10.36 0.20
C PRO A 51 3.77 -10.62 1.31
N ILE A 52 4.27 -9.56 1.90
CA ILE A 52 5.18 -9.56 3.05
C ILE A 52 4.52 -8.73 4.15
N TYR A 53 4.49 -9.28 5.36
CA TYR A 53 3.94 -8.63 6.53
C TYR A 53 4.97 -8.65 7.64
N GLU A 54 5.38 -7.49 8.09
CA GLU A 54 6.29 -7.31 9.22
C GLU A 54 5.54 -6.74 10.42
N LYS A 55 5.92 -7.16 11.61
CA LYS A 55 5.38 -6.66 12.86
C LYS A 55 6.47 -6.56 13.91
N LEU A 56 6.70 -5.37 14.40
CA LEU A 56 7.54 -5.16 15.57
C LEU A 56 6.84 -5.75 16.80
N LEU A 57 7.54 -6.62 17.52
CA LEU A 57 7.05 -7.22 18.76
C LEU A 57 7.55 -6.45 19.99
N ALA A 58 8.84 -6.14 20.00
CA ALA A 58 9.48 -5.44 21.11
C ALA A 58 10.83 -4.85 20.66
N TRP A 59 11.29 -3.87 21.40
CA TRP A 59 12.69 -3.44 21.40
C TRP A 59 13.18 -3.24 22.81
N GLU A 60 14.45 -3.47 23.04
CA GLU A 60 15.09 -3.28 24.34
C GLU A 60 16.43 -2.56 24.14
N ILE A 61 16.61 -1.46 24.86
CA ILE A 61 17.87 -0.72 24.88
C ILE A 61 18.83 -1.46 25.81
N LYS A 62 19.85 -2.13 25.24
CA LYS A 62 20.81 -2.90 26.01
C LYS A 62 21.88 -2.02 26.64
N ASP A 63 22.34 -1.03 25.90
CA ASP A 63 23.31 -0.03 26.33
C ASP A 63 23.22 1.25 25.47
N GLU A 64 24.17 2.19 25.64
CA GLU A 64 24.17 3.46 24.92
C GLU A 64 24.30 3.33 23.42
N ASN A 65 24.82 2.19 22.93
CA ASN A 65 25.14 1.99 21.51
C ASN A 65 24.51 0.72 20.92
N ASN A 66 23.64 0.03 21.65
CA ASN A 66 23.02 -1.21 21.20
C ASN A 66 21.54 -1.27 21.58
N VAL A 67 20.71 -1.62 20.58
CA VAL A 67 19.28 -1.84 20.75
C VAL A 67 18.95 -3.20 20.19
N GLU A 68 18.36 -4.07 20.99
CA GLU A 68 17.81 -5.33 20.54
C GLU A 68 16.40 -5.08 19.96
N VAL A 69 16.19 -5.50 18.72
CA VAL A 69 14.90 -5.37 18.01
C VAL A 69 14.36 -6.76 17.76
N ILE A 70 13.17 -7.01 18.25
CA ILE A 70 12.47 -8.29 18.10
C ILE A 70 11.24 -8.06 17.22
N PHE A 71 11.21 -8.69 16.07
CA PHE A 71 10.11 -8.56 15.13
C PHE A 71 9.77 -9.89 14.47
N GLU A 72 8.57 -9.99 13.96
CA GLU A 72 8.12 -11.13 13.17
C GLU A 72 7.91 -10.72 11.71
N VAL A 73 8.24 -11.65 10.83
CA VAL A 73 7.98 -11.49 9.41
C VAL A 73 7.18 -12.69 8.94
N ARG A 74 6.10 -12.39 8.21
CA ARG A 74 5.30 -13.37 7.48
C ARG A 74 5.40 -13.08 6.00
N ARG A 75 5.66 -14.10 5.21
CA ARG A 75 5.73 -14.04 3.76
C ARG A 75 4.79 -15.09 3.15
N ASN A 76 4.13 -14.75 2.04
CA ASN A 76 3.24 -15.66 1.34
C ASN A 76 4.00 -16.59 0.40
N GLU A 77 5.18 -16.17 -0.05
CA GLU A 77 6.07 -16.91 -0.93
C GLU A 77 7.41 -17.18 -0.23
N ASN A 78 8.06 -18.29 -0.61
CA ASN A 78 9.37 -18.64 -0.07
C ASN A 78 10.48 -17.93 -0.85
N ILE A 79 10.61 -16.63 -0.60
CA ILE A 79 11.57 -15.73 -1.23
C ILE A 79 12.52 -15.15 -0.17
N ASP A 80 13.67 -14.68 -0.62
CA ASP A 80 14.58 -13.90 0.21
C ASP A 80 14.00 -12.49 0.38
N ILE A 81 14.10 -11.92 1.57
CA ILE A 81 13.58 -10.59 1.87
C ILE A 81 14.62 -9.75 2.61
N TRP A 82 14.58 -8.46 2.40
CA TRP A 82 15.41 -7.48 3.10
C TRP A 82 14.55 -6.57 3.95
N CYS A 83 14.88 -6.49 5.24
CA CYS A 83 14.18 -5.64 6.18
C CYS A 83 15.05 -4.46 6.58
N LEU A 84 14.55 -3.25 6.44
CA LEU A 84 15.20 -2.04 6.91
C LEU A 84 14.74 -1.74 8.34
N ILE A 85 15.71 -1.72 9.26
CA ILE A 85 15.49 -1.45 10.68
C ILE A 85 16.17 -0.12 11.01
N ARG A 86 15.48 0.70 11.79
CA ARG A 86 15.94 2.03 12.22
C ARG A 86 15.80 2.19 13.72
N ALA A 87 16.75 2.91 14.33
CA ALA A 87 16.63 3.40 15.70
C ALA A 87 16.73 4.93 15.73
N GLN A 88 15.94 5.55 16.61
CA GLN A 88 15.89 6.99 16.78
C GLN A 88 16.10 7.39 18.23
N ASN A 89 16.68 8.59 18.45
CA ASN A 89 16.80 9.20 19.76
C ASN A 89 15.51 9.91 20.20
N GLU A 90 15.52 10.58 21.35
CA GLU A 90 14.37 11.33 21.89
C GLU A 90 13.89 12.48 20.98
N ASN A 91 14.78 12.99 20.11
CA ASN A 91 14.46 14.05 19.16
C ASN A 91 13.98 13.53 17.81
N MET A 92 13.65 12.24 17.68
CA MET A 92 13.27 11.57 16.43
C MET A 92 14.37 11.63 15.36
N THR A 93 15.64 11.77 15.78
CA THR A 93 16.79 11.73 14.88
C THR A 93 17.27 10.29 14.75
N ASP A 94 17.59 9.87 13.53
CA ASP A 94 18.10 8.53 13.27
C ASP A 94 19.50 8.36 13.86
N VAL A 95 19.66 7.40 14.77
CA VAL A 95 20.92 7.10 15.46
C VAL A 95 21.53 5.77 15.09
N GLY A 96 20.83 5.00 14.25
CA GLY A 96 21.32 3.76 13.68
C GLY A 96 20.33 3.15 12.73
N TYR A 97 20.84 2.48 11.70
CA TYR A 97 20.01 1.70 10.77
C TYR A 97 20.77 0.47 10.28
N ALA A 98 20.05 -0.54 9.90
CA ALA A 98 20.60 -1.74 9.28
C ALA A 98 19.63 -2.34 8.28
N ILE A 99 20.17 -2.93 7.23
CA ILE A 99 19.41 -3.77 6.30
C ILE A 99 19.73 -5.22 6.65
N LEU A 100 18.72 -5.96 7.04
CA LEU A 100 18.82 -7.37 7.39
C LEU A 100 18.28 -8.25 6.28
N GLU A 101 19.13 -9.12 5.77
CA GLU A 101 18.73 -10.14 4.80
C GLU A 101 18.17 -11.37 5.53
N ILE A 102 16.95 -11.77 5.16
CA ILE A 102 16.28 -12.94 5.70
C ILE A 102 16.11 -13.95 4.57
N LEU A 103 17.02 -14.92 4.54
CA LEU A 103 17.02 -15.95 3.51
C LEU A 103 15.78 -16.85 3.62
N LYS A 104 15.35 -17.35 2.47
CA LYS A 104 14.30 -18.36 2.37
C LYS A 104 14.72 -19.64 3.11
N ASP A 105 13.83 -20.15 3.93
CA ASP A 105 14.06 -21.35 4.75
C ASP A 105 12.89 -22.34 4.72
N GLY A 106 11.98 -22.15 3.77
CA GLY A 106 10.76 -22.96 3.63
C GLY A 106 9.66 -22.62 4.63
N LYS A 107 9.84 -21.61 5.47
CA LYS A 107 8.86 -21.17 6.46
C LYS A 107 8.23 -19.83 6.05
N ASN A 108 6.93 -19.76 6.14
CA ASN A 108 6.20 -18.52 5.86
C ASN A 108 6.16 -17.54 7.04
N TYR A 109 6.65 -17.98 8.20
CA TYR A 109 6.68 -17.18 9.44
C TYR A 109 8.04 -17.32 10.10
N LYS A 110 8.64 -16.20 10.51
CA LYS A 110 9.90 -16.17 11.23
C LYS A 110 9.93 -15.03 12.23
N GLN A 111 10.30 -15.33 13.45
CA GLN A 111 10.65 -14.33 14.45
C GLN A 111 12.15 -14.09 14.42
N ILE A 112 12.55 -12.84 14.47
CA ILE A 112 13.93 -12.39 14.36
C ILE A 112 14.27 -11.52 15.54
N ASN A 113 15.41 -11.80 16.14
CA ASN A 113 16.04 -10.96 17.14
C ASN A 113 17.32 -10.38 16.53
N TYR A 114 17.37 -9.08 16.42
CA TYR A 114 18.51 -8.39 15.82
C TYR A 114 19.06 -7.33 16.78
N ASN A 115 20.39 -7.33 16.96
CA ASN A 115 21.06 -6.32 17.78
C ASN A 115 21.57 -5.20 16.85
N LEU A 116 20.86 -4.08 16.86
CA LEU A 116 21.19 -2.89 16.08
C LEU A 116 22.20 -2.03 16.81
N LYS A 117 23.35 -1.75 16.17
CA LYS A 117 24.32 -0.81 16.66
C LYS A 117 23.92 0.62 16.34
N THR A 118 24.03 1.49 17.34
CA THR A 118 23.74 2.92 17.23
C THR A 118 24.97 3.75 17.59
N TYR A 119 25.08 4.95 17.07
CA TYR A 119 26.17 5.88 17.42
C TYR A 119 25.82 6.84 18.56
N GLU A 120 24.55 6.88 18.95
CA GLU A 120 24.02 7.56 20.13
C GLU A 120 23.00 6.67 20.82
N LYS A 121 22.65 7.03 22.05
CA LYS A 121 21.60 6.34 22.79
C LYS A 121 20.28 6.42 22.06
N ALA A 122 19.73 5.27 21.72
CA ALA A 122 18.41 5.18 21.13
C ALA A 122 17.30 5.35 22.18
N TYR A 123 16.16 5.84 21.74
CA TYR A 123 14.93 5.92 22.52
C TYR A 123 13.88 4.95 21.98
N THR A 124 13.83 4.78 20.66
CA THR A 124 12.93 3.84 20.00
C THR A 124 13.63 3.13 18.84
N ALA A 125 13.08 2.00 18.45
CA ALA A 125 13.48 1.28 17.24
C ALA A 125 12.24 0.76 16.52
N GLU A 126 12.32 0.72 15.20
CA GLU A 126 11.24 0.26 14.34
C GLU A 126 11.76 -0.50 13.12
N VAL A 127 10.90 -1.35 12.55
CA VAL A 127 11.10 -1.94 11.22
C VAL A 127 10.33 -1.06 10.26
N ILE A 128 11.04 -0.45 9.30
CA ILE A 128 10.44 0.50 8.37
C ILE A 128 9.71 -0.22 7.25
N ASN A 129 10.39 -1.19 6.65
CA ASN A 129 9.88 -1.93 5.49
C ASN A 129 10.63 -3.25 5.37
N CYS A 130 9.92 -4.28 4.88
CA CYS A 130 10.51 -5.54 4.42
C CYS A 130 10.05 -5.79 2.98
N ASP A 131 10.99 -5.97 2.06
CA ASP A 131 10.71 -6.15 0.64
C ASP A 131 11.51 -7.33 0.06
N ASP A 132 11.10 -7.81 -1.11
CA ASP A 132 11.80 -8.86 -1.88
C ASP A 132 12.91 -8.30 -2.76
N GLU A 133 12.98 -6.99 -2.92
CA GLU A 133 14.06 -6.28 -3.62
C GLU A 133 14.96 -5.53 -2.62
N LYS A 134 16.28 -5.57 -2.85
CA LYS A 134 17.24 -4.80 -2.09
C LYS A 134 17.31 -3.39 -2.67
N GLU A 135 16.83 -2.40 -1.91
CA GLU A 135 17.09 -0.97 -2.21
C GLU A 135 18.55 -0.57 -2.03
#